data_e61168d4c4f3fb91e9e36265d4060753
#
_entry.id   e61168d4c4f3fb91e9e36265d4060753
#
_cell.length_a   1.000
_cell.length_b   1.000
_cell.length_c   1.000
_cell.angle_alpha   90.00
_cell.angle_beta   90.00
_cell.angle_gamma   90.00
#
_symmetry.space_group_name_H-M   'P 1'
#
loop_
_entity.id
_entity.type
_entity.pdbx_description
1 polymer ?
#
loop_
_entity_poly.entity_id
_entity_poly.type
_entity_poly.pdbx_seq_one_letter_code
_entity_poly.pdbx_strand_id
1 'polypeptide(L)'
;LALVGLTLVLIGGVVGAVALTWLVLEEQPSAAYRAMTSVPQRTLQDSSKNGYVLLLGFGAAASQDPVQAGIDRRVEGADRAYAHTCLTGEGASSGGDQGGSAESMGKWMKTADPAAKMRAEAAEVNGWASRAEVSLGRYRQWLTKPFEDWGYGQSMNPHCGLILYAHQLYIAEGFAQDVEAGVARVETDLTAWRTV
;
A
#
# COMPACT_ATOMS: atom_id res chain seq x y z
N LEU A 1 -47.78 -39.53 -25.40
CA LEU A 1 -47.04 -39.74 -24.13
C LEU A 1 -45.60 -40.25 -24.39
N ALA A 2 -45.38 -41.24 -25.24
CA ALA A 2 -44.03 -41.78 -25.51
C ALA A 2 -43.04 -40.73 -26.08
N LEU A 3 -43.50 -39.85 -26.98
CA LEU A 3 -42.69 -38.83 -27.62
C LEU A 3 -42.25 -37.77 -26.59
N VAL A 4 -43.12 -37.37 -25.67
CA VAL A 4 -42.80 -36.40 -24.60
C VAL A 4 -41.79 -37.01 -23.64
N GLY A 5 -41.91 -38.30 -23.29
CA GLY A 5 -40.96 -38.96 -22.44
C GLY A 5 -39.57 -39.05 -23.06
N LEU A 6 -39.48 -39.36 -24.36
CA LEU A 6 -38.17 -39.39 -25.09
C LEU A 6 -37.51 -38.01 -25.15
N THR A 7 -38.26 -36.94 -25.37
CA THR A 7 -37.76 -35.59 -25.42
C THR A 7 -37.18 -35.15 -24.05
N LEU A 8 -37.85 -35.46 -22.96
CA LEU A 8 -37.35 -35.16 -21.62
C LEU A 8 -36.07 -35.90 -21.26
N VAL A 9 -35.93 -37.16 -21.66
CA VAL A 9 -34.70 -37.95 -21.47
C VAL A 9 -33.55 -37.36 -22.27
N LEU A 10 -33.78 -36.93 -23.51
CA LEU A 10 -32.78 -36.32 -24.34
C LEU A 10 -32.29 -34.96 -23.76
N ILE A 11 -33.23 -34.11 -23.34
CA ILE A 11 -32.89 -32.80 -22.71
C ILE A 11 -32.11 -33.03 -21.42
N GLY A 12 -32.57 -33.96 -20.56
CA GLY A 12 -31.88 -34.30 -19.32
C GLY A 12 -30.46 -34.85 -19.57
N GLY A 13 -30.27 -35.66 -20.60
CA GLY A 13 -29.00 -36.17 -21.00
C GLY A 13 -28.04 -35.07 -21.49
N VAL A 14 -28.52 -34.13 -22.30
CA VAL A 14 -27.71 -33.01 -22.80
C VAL A 14 -27.34 -32.07 -21.64
N VAL A 15 -28.27 -31.70 -20.78
CA VAL A 15 -28.00 -30.85 -19.61
C VAL A 15 -27.01 -31.53 -18.66
N GLY A 16 -27.19 -32.82 -18.41
CA GLY A 16 -26.25 -33.61 -17.60
C GLY A 16 -24.85 -33.67 -18.21
N ALA A 17 -24.75 -33.89 -19.52
CA ALA A 17 -23.45 -33.91 -20.22
C ALA A 17 -22.77 -32.52 -20.17
N VAL A 18 -23.50 -31.44 -20.37
CA VAL A 18 -22.96 -30.06 -20.29
C VAL A 18 -22.51 -29.74 -18.86
N ALA A 19 -23.29 -30.10 -17.84
CA ALA A 19 -22.91 -29.91 -16.44
C ALA A 19 -21.66 -30.75 -16.07
N LEU A 20 -21.58 -32.00 -16.53
CA LEU A 20 -20.41 -32.84 -16.32
C LEU A 20 -19.16 -32.31 -17.05
N THR A 21 -19.31 -31.81 -18.28
CA THR A 21 -18.21 -31.18 -19.03
C THR A 21 -17.73 -29.90 -18.32
N TRP A 22 -18.63 -29.12 -17.79
CA TRP A 22 -18.27 -27.93 -16.99
C TRP A 22 -17.49 -28.31 -15.72
N LEU A 23 -17.96 -29.31 -14.99
CA LEU A 23 -17.29 -29.82 -13.78
C LEU A 23 -15.94 -30.46 -14.05
N VAL A 24 -15.76 -31.12 -15.19
CA VAL A 24 -14.52 -31.81 -15.55
C VAL A 24 -13.54 -30.89 -16.25
N LEU A 25 -14.04 -29.87 -16.97
CA LEU A 25 -13.21 -28.85 -17.64
C LEU A 25 -12.88 -27.63 -16.76
N GLU A 26 -13.31 -27.60 -15.50
CA GLU A 26 -12.71 -26.68 -14.55
C GLU A 26 -11.21 -27.00 -14.46
N GLU A 27 -10.45 -26.28 -15.26
CA GLU A 27 -8.99 -26.39 -15.26
C GLU A 27 -8.49 -26.11 -13.84
N GLN A 28 -7.90 -27.15 -13.25
CA GLN A 28 -7.24 -26.96 -11.95
C GLN A 28 -6.21 -25.84 -12.09
N PRO A 29 -6.25 -24.84 -11.21
CA PRO A 29 -5.31 -23.74 -11.26
C PRO A 29 -3.88 -24.27 -11.36
N SER A 30 -3.09 -23.74 -12.29
CA SER A 30 -1.69 -24.16 -12.46
C SER A 30 -0.92 -24.04 -11.14
N ALA A 31 0.16 -24.81 -10.99
CA ALA A 31 1.02 -24.70 -9.80
C ALA A 31 1.54 -23.27 -9.63
N ALA A 32 1.86 -22.58 -10.73
CA ALA A 32 2.28 -21.17 -10.71
C ALA A 32 1.17 -20.26 -10.21
N TYR A 33 -0.08 -20.42 -10.69
CA TYR A 33 -1.22 -19.64 -10.21
C TYR A 33 -1.49 -19.89 -8.72
N ARG A 34 -1.44 -21.15 -8.28
CA ARG A 34 -1.60 -21.49 -6.85
C ARG A 34 -0.51 -20.88 -5.99
N ALA A 35 0.75 -20.89 -6.47
CA ALA A 35 1.85 -20.23 -5.76
C ALA A 35 1.64 -18.71 -5.65
N MET A 36 1.18 -18.05 -6.71
CA MET A 36 0.89 -16.62 -6.74
C MET A 36 -0.32 -16.22 -5.87
N THR A 37 -1.30 -17.11 -5.73
CA THR A 37 -2.54 -16.83 -4.98
C THR A 37 -2.54 -17.43 -3.57
N SER A 38 -1.49 -18.19 -3.19
CA SER A 38 -1.35 -18.71 -1.84
C SER A 38 -1.03 -17.59 -0.86
N VAL A 39 -1.68 -17.63 0.31
CA VAL A 39 -1.35 -16.72 1.41
C VAL A 39 0.08 -17.01 1.87
N PRO A 40 0.99 -16.03 1.84
CA PRO A 40 2.35 -16.22 2.33
C PRO A 40 2.36 -16.70 3.79
N GLN A 41 3.28 -17.57 4.14
CA GLN A 41 3.47 -17.96 5.54
C GLN A 41 4.00 -16.76 6.33
N ARG A 42 3.34 -16.44 7.43
CA ARG A 42 3.78 -15.38 8.33
C ARG A 42 4.99 -15.82 9.12
N THR A 43 6.09 -15.09 8.98
CA THR A 43 7.34 -15.32 9.70
C THR A 43 7.48 -14.39 10.90
N LEU A 44 6.95 -13.17 10.81
CA LEU A 44 6.93 -12.21 11.91
C LEU A 44 5.80 -12.57 12.88
N GLN A 45 6.18 -13.01 14.09
CA GLN A 45 5.21 -13.34 15.16
C GLN A 45 4.75 -12.08 15.92
N ASP A 46 5.62 -11.08 16.02
CA ASP A 46 5.37 -9.83 16.74
C ASP A 46 4.88 -8.75 15.78
N SER A 47 3.60 -8.41 15.90
CA SER A 47 2.97 -7.36 15.08
C SER A 47 3.63 -6.00 15.26
N SER A 48 4.20 -5.72 16.42
CA SER A 48 4.86 -4.43 16.70
C SER A 48 6.15 -4.24 15.90
N LYS A 49 6.73 -5.31 15.39
CA LYS A 49 7.94 -5.28 14.57
C LYS A 49 7.65 -5.18 13.08
N ASN A 50 6.41 -5.41 12.65
CA ASN A 50 6.06 -5.44 11.25
C ASN A 50 5.78 -4.03 10.69
N GLY A 51 6.53 -3.65 9.66
CA GLY A 51 6.34 -2.40 8.93
C GLY A 51 4.96 -2.23 8.33
N TYR A 52 4.30 -3.32 7.92
CA TYR A 52 2.92 -3.29 7.44
C TYR A 52 1.95 -2.73 8.49
N VAL A 53 2.07 -3.16 9.75
CA VAL A 53 1.20 -2.69 10.83
C VAL A 53 1.41 -1.20 11.10
N LEU A 54 2.66 -0.73 11.05
CA LEU A 54 2.96 0.70 11.17
C LEU A 54 2.32 1.50 10.03
N LEU A 55 2.36 1.00 8.78
CA LEU A 55 1.70 1.67 7.65
C LEU A 55 0.18 1.75 7.82
N LEU A 56 -0.46 0.74 8.40
CA LEU A 56 -1.90 0.78 8.69
C LEU A 56 -2.26 1.91 9.67
N GLY A 57 -1.43 2.14 10.68
CA GLY A 57 -1.61 3.22 11.66
C GLY A 57 -0.93 4.53 11.28
N PHE A 58 -0.41 4.66 10.06
CA PHE A 58 0.38 5.83 9.64
C PHE A 58 -0.36 7.16 9.81
N GLY A 59 -1.67 7.18 9.62
CA GLY A 59 -2.53 8.35 9.79
C GLY A 59 -3.04 8.60 11.22
N ALA A 60 -2.56 7.87 12.23
CA ALA A 60 -2.97 8.07 13.62
C ALA A 60 -2.63 9.50 14.12
N ALA A 61 -3.32 9.98 15.14
CA ALA A 61 -3.00 11.27 15.75
C ALA A 61 -1.54 11.33 16.26
N ALA A 62 -0.96 12.52 16.36
CA ALA A 62 0.44 12.69 16.77
C ALA A 62 0.75 12.11 18.16
N SER A 63 -0.25 12.12 19.05
CA SER A 63 -0.15 11.58 20.40
C SER A 63 -0.33 10.04 20.49
N GLN A 64 -0.70 9.38 19.40
CA GLN A 64 -0.95 7.95 19.35
C GLN A 64 0.26 7.19 18.82
N ASP A 65 0.52 6.02 19.38
CA ASP A 65 1.47 5.07 18.81
C ASP A 65 0.91 4.53 17.48
N PRO A 66 1.60 4.76 16.35
CA PRO A 66 1.12 4.31 15.04
C PRO A 66 1.04 2.78 14.93
N VAL A 67 1.87 2.03 15.65
CA VAL A 67 1.82 0.58 15.64
C VAL A 67 0.56 0.08 16.36
N GLN A 68 0.26 0.63 17.54
CA GLN A 68 -0.96 0.26 18.25
C GLN A 68 -2.21 0.64 17.44
N ALA A 69 -2.24 1.84 16.86
CA ALA A 69 -3.33 2.27 16.00
C ALA A 69 -3.50 1.36 14.77
N GLY A 70 -2.41 0.84 14.21
CA GLY A 70 -2.43 -0.13 13.13
C GLY A 70 -2.98 -1.49 13.56
N ILE A 71 -2.66 -1.94 14.77
CA ILE A 71 -3.21 -3.18 15.36
C ILE A 71 -4.72 -3.02 15.56
N ASP A 72 -5.14 -1.92 16.17
CA ASP A 72 -6.56 -1.64 16.47
C ASP A 72 -7.37 -1.58 15.17
N ARG A 73 -6.87 -0.84 14.16
CA ARG A 73 -7.49 -0.75 12.84
C ARG A 73 -7.62 -2.11 12.14
N ARG A 74 -6.64 -2.99 12.32
CA ARG A 74 -6.68 -4.35 11.76
C ARG A 74 -7.78 -5.19 12.41
N VAL A 75 -7.97 -5.07 13.72
CA VAL A 75 -9.03 -5.76 14.44
C VAL A 75 -10.41 -5.24 14.01
N GLU A 76 -10.58 -3.91 13.93
CA GLU A 76 -11.82 -3.27 13.49
C GLU A 76 -12.13 -3.54 12.01
N GLY A 77 -11.10 -3.60 11.16
CA GLY A 77 -11.21 -3.79 9.71
C GLY A 77 -11.64 -5.19 9.31
N ALA A 78 -11.53 -6.18 10.20
CA ALA A 78 -12.03 -7.54 9.95
C ALA A 78 -13.55 -7.57 9.69
N ASP A 79 -14.28 -6.58 10.21
CA ASP A 79 -15.74 -6.48 10.09
C ASP A 79 -16.21 -5.46 9.04
N ARG A 80 -15.31 -4.68 8.44
CA ARG A 80 -15.68 -3.63 7.48
C ARG A 80 -14.86 -3.75 6.19
N ALA A 81 -15.54 -4.00 5.09
CA ALA A 81 -14.97 -3.89 3.75
C ALA A 81 -14.62 -2.40 3.46
N TYR A 82 -13.43 -1.96 3.83
CA TYR A 82 -12.94 -0.64 3.45
C TYR A 82 -12.46 -0.67 1.99
N ALA A 83 -13.37 -0.31 1.09
CA ALA A 83 -13.08 -0.13 -0.33
C ALA A 83 -12.42 1.23 -0.61
N HIS A 84 -11.38 1.59 0.13
CA HIS A 84 -10.62 2.80 -0.20
C HIS A 84 -9.29 2.38 -0.83
N THR A 85 -9.27 2.44 -2.14
CA THR A 85 -8.03 2.32 -2.91
C THR A 85 -7.11 3.50 -2.61
N CYS A 86 -5.82 3.30 -2.66
CA CYS A 86 -4.79 4.34 -2.55
C CYS A 86 -4.99 5.52 -3.51
N LEU A 87 -5.83 5.36 -4.51
CA LEU A 87 -6.08 6.31 -5.59
C LEU A 87 -7.11 7.39 -5.25
N THR A 88 -7.91 7.23 -4.22
CA THR A 88 -9.06 8.13 -3.98
C THR A 88 -8.80 9.32 -3.06
N GLY A 89 -7.61 9.57 -2.60
CA GLY A 89 -7.25 10.85 -1.92
C GLY A 89 -8.13 11.36 -0.76
N GLU A 90 -9.22 10.70 -0.46
CA GLU A 90 -10.27 11.14 0.48
C GLU A 90 -9.97 10.83 1.96
N GLY A 91 -8.74 10.78 2.36
CA GLY A 91 -8.38 10.59 3.77
C GLY A 91 -7.23 11.49 4.23
N ALA A 92 -6.67 12.27 3.32
CA ALA A 92 -5.48 13.07 3.57
C ALA A 92 -5.74 14.40 4.29
N SER A 93 -6.93 14.63 4.83
CA SER A 93 -7.35 15.95 5.35
C SER A 93 -6.90 16.28 6.77
N SER A 94 -6.04 15.50 7.41
CA SER A 94 -5.63 15.75 8.80
C SER A 94 -4.23 16.38 8.98
N GLY A 95 -3.66 16.96 7.94
CA GLY A 95 -2.41 17.71 8.07
C GLY A 95 -2.42 18.94 7.17
N GLY A 96 -2.56 20.12 7.75
CA GLY A 96 -2.61 21.36 7.01
C GLY A 96 -1.45 21.51 6.02
N ASP A 97 -1.74 22.06 4.84
CA ASP A 97 -0.79 22.48 3.80
C ASP A 97 -0.03 21.39 3.01
N GLN A 98 -0.51 20.12 3.02
CA GLN A 98 0.08 19.08 2.16
C GLN A 98 -0.13 19.37 0.67
N GLY A 99 -1.22 20.04 0.28
CA GLY A 99 -1.54 20.35 -1.11
C GLY A 99 -0.51 21.24 -1.78
N GLY A 100 -0.09 22.31 -1.15
CA GLY A 100 0.87 23.26 -1.72
C GLY A 100 2.27 22.68 -1.87
N SER A 101 2.75 21.97 -0.86
CA SER A 101 4.08 21.33 -0.89
C SER A 101 4.18 20.17 -1.89
N ALA A 102 3.16 19.32 -1.99
CA ALA A 102 3.11 18.24 -2.96
C ALA A 102 3.06 18.78 -4.40
N GLU A 103 2.30 19.84 -4.64
CA GLU A 103 2.24 20.51 -5.94
C GLU A 103 3.60 21.12 -6.32
N SER A 104 4.25 21.82 -5.38
CA SER A 104 5.58 22.39 -5.61
C SER A 104 6.62 21.33 -5.90
N MET A 105 6.69 20.26 -5.11
CA MET A 105 7.58 19.13 -5.39
C MET A 105 7.29 18.49 -6.75
N GLY A 106 6.03 18.32 -7.11
CA GLY A 106 5.63 17.80 -8.42
C GLY A 106 6.07 18.70 -9.59
N LYS A 107 6.10 20.02 -9.40
CA LYS A 107 6.64 20.97 -10.39
C LYS A 107 8.17 20.88 -10.48
N TRP A 108 8.86 20.77 -9.33
CA TRP A 108 10.32 20.67 -9.29
C TRP A 108 10.84 19.39 -9.93
N MET A 109 10.14 18.28 -9.75
CA MET A 109 10.49 17.00 -10.41
C MET A 109 10.44 17.06 -11.95
N LYS A 110 9.81 18.07 -12.52
CA LYS A 110 9.75 18.30 -13.97
C LYS A 110 10.83 19.26 -14.48
N THR A 111 11.67 19.81 -13.61
CA THR A 111 12.80 20.66 -14.01
C THR A 111 13.95 19.83 -14.58
N ALA A 112 14.88 20.48 -15.27
CA ALA A 112 16.05 19.79 -15.84
C ALA A 112 16.98 19.20 -14.76
N ASP A 113 17.05 19.83 -13.60
CA ASP A 113 17.80 19.35 -12.43
C ASP A 113 16.95 19.51 -11.15
N PRO A 114 16.13 18.49 -10.81
CA PRO A 114 15.31 18.51 -9.60
C PRO A 114 16.14 18.62 -8.31
N ALA A 115 17.31 17.99 -8.26
CA ALA A 115 18.18 18.01 -7.09
C ALA A 115 18.74 19.42 -6.83
N ALA A 116 19.22 20.11 -7.87
CA ALA A 116 19.63 21.49 -7.77
C ALA A 116 18.49 22.41 -7.32
N LYS A 117 17.26 22.16 -7.82
CA LYS A 117 16.07 22.93 -7.41
C LYS A 117 15.75 22.73 -5.94
N MET A 118 15.78 21.51 -5.42
CA MET A 118 15.54 21.20 -4.00
C MET A 118 16.61 21.87 -3.10
N ARG A 119 17.87 21.91 -3.52
CA ARG A 119 18.92 22.63 -2.79
C ARG A 119 18.69 24.13 -2.78
N ALA A 120 18.32 24.72 -3.92
CA ALA A 120 18.05 26.15 -4.01
C ALA A 120 16.87 26.58 -3.11
N GLU A 121 15.90 25.68 -2.93
CA GLU A 121 14.71 25.91 -2.09
C GLU A 121 14.79 25.16 -0.74
N ALA A 122 15.99 24.93 -0.23
CA ALA A 122 16.21 24.15 1.01
C ALA A 122 15.42 24.69 2.22
N ALA A 123 15.29 26.02 2.33
CA ALA A 123 14.51 26.64 3.40
C ALA A 123 13.03 26.26 3.33
N GLU A 124 12.46 26.19 2.13
CA GLU A 124 11.07 25.79 1.91
C GLU A 124 10.88 24.29 2.21
N VAL A 125 11.78 23.42 1.72
CA VAL A 125 11.77 21.98 2.04
C VAL A 125 11.85 21.73 3.53
N ASN A 126 12.76 22.40 4.24
CA ASN A 126 12.90 22.28 5.69
C ASN A 126 11.65 22.78 6.43
N GLY A 127 11.01 23.83 5.92
CA GLY A 127 9.73 24.30 6.45
C GLY A 127 8.61 23.25 6.29
N TRP A 128 8.55 22.55 5.17
CA TRP A 128 7.61 21.44 4.98
C TRP A 128 7.92 20.26 5.89
N ALA A 129 9.21 19.89 6.00
CA ALA A 129 9.69 18.82 6.86
C ALA A 129 9.31 19.05 8.33
N SER A 130 9.48 20.28 8.82
CA SER A 130 9.10 20.65 10.19
C SER A 130 7.59 20.55 10.42
N ARG A 131 6.77 20.95 9.45
CA ARG A 131 5.30 20.82 9.56
C ARG A 131 4.84 19.36 9.47
N ALA A 132 5.58 18.52 8.78
CA ALA A 132 5.30 17.10 8.58
C ALA A 132 6.11 16.18 9.50
N GLU A 133 6.70 16.70 10.58
CA GLU A 133 7.63 15.95 11.44
C GLU A 133 7.08 14.60 11.92
N VAL A 134 5.80 14.54 12.28
CA VAL A 134 5.14 13.29 12.71
C VAL A 134 5.14 12.26 11.58
N SER A 135 4.73 12.65 10.37
CA SER A 135 4.69 11.74 9.21
C SER A 135 6.10 11.33 8.78
N LEU A 136 7.04 12.26 8.76
CA LEU A 136 8.44 11.96 8.46
C LEU A 136 9.08 11.04 9.51
N GLY A 137 8.80 11.25 10.79
CA GLY A 137 9.29 10.39 11.87
C GLY A 137 8.77 8.96 11.71
N ARG A 138 7.48 8.80 11.40
CA ARG A 138 6.87 7.50 11.10
C ARG A 138 7.47 6.85 9.86
N TYR A 139 7.72 7.63 8.82
CA TYR A 139 8.34 7.13 7.60
C TYR A 139 9.77 6.64 7.85
N ARG A 140 10.60 7.42 8.54
CA ARG A 140 11.94 7.01 8.95
C ARG A 140 11.92 5.74 9.83
N GLN A 141 10.95 5.63 10.74
CA GLN A 141 10.76 4.43 11.55
C GLN A 141 10.39 3.22 10.68
N TRP A 142 9.51 3.40 9.69
CA TRP A 142 9.11 2.35 8.77
C TRP A 142 10.29 1.82 7.95
N LEU A 143 11.17 2.70 7.44
CA LEU A 143 12.34 2.32 6.66
C LEU A 143 13.29 1.35 7.40
N THR A 144 13.21 1.28 8.73
CA THR A 144 14.05 0.40 9.56
C THR A 144 13.36 -0.90 9.97
N LYS A 145 12.08 -1.07 9.63
CA LYS A 145 11.31 -2.24 10.04
C LYS A 145 11.30 -3.31 8.95
N PRO A 146 11.36 -4.60 9.32
CA PRO A 146 11.05 -5.66 8.37
C PRO A 146 9.59 -5.51 7.93
N PHE A 147 9.33 -5.85 6.67
CA PHE A 147 7.98 -5.80 6.11
C PHE A 147 7.49 -7.21 5.79
N GLU A 148 6.29 -7.51 6.24
CA GLU A 148 5.55 -8.71 5.85
C GLU A 148 4.08 -8.32 5.68
N ASP A 149 3.54 -8.51 4.46
CA ASP A 149 2.14 -8.19 4.18
C ASP A 149 1.18 -9.10 4.94
N TRP A 150 0.52 -8.54 5.94
CA TRP A 150 -0.50 -9.24 6.71
C TRP A 150 -1.92 -8.93 6.21
N GLY A 151 -2.04 -8.10 5.19
CA GLY A 151 -3.30 -7.70 4.56
C GLY A 151 -3.72 -8.62 3.42
N TYR A 152 -2.92 -9.61 3.06
CA TYR A 152 -3.21 -10.50 1.94
C TYR A 152 -4.61 -11.13 2.08
N GLY A 153 -5.46 -10.90 1.07
CA GLY A 153 -6.85 -11.33 1.09
C GLY A 153 -7.80 -10.47 1.95
N GLN A 154 -7.33 -9.39 2.55
CA GLN A 154 -8.12 -8.44 3.31
C GLN A 154 -8.06 -7.05 2.65
N SER A 155 -9.20 -6.36 2.55
CA SER A 155 -9.28 -5.03 1.92
C SER A 155 -8.80 -3.89 2.83
N MET A 156 -7.69 -4.08 3.54
CA MET A 156 -7.13 -3.05 4.42
C MET A 156 -6.00 -2.32 3.73
N ASN A 157 -6.25 -1.08 3.33
CA ASN A 157 -5.26 -0.23 2.71
C ASN A 157 -4.70 0.78 3.72
N PRO A 158 -3.38 1.00 3.74
CA PRO A 158 -2.76 2.05 4.53
C PRO A 158 -3.14 3.45 3.99
N HIS A 159 -2.81 4.50 4.73
CA HIS A 159 -3.02 5.89 4.32
C HIS A 159 -2.02 6.32 3.23
N CYS A 160 -2.20 5.84 2.00
CA CYS A 160 -1.23 6.00 0.93
C CYS A 160 -0.86 7.44 0.61
N GLY A 161 -1.81 8.38 0.64
CA GLY A 161 -1.52 9.79 0.40
C GLY A 161 -0.50 10.37 1.38
N LEU A 162 -0.65 10.06 2.68
CA LEU A 162 0.29 10.48 3.72
C LEU A 162 1.65 9.79 3.58
N ILE A 163 1.66 8.52 3.25
CA ILE A 163 2.89 7.74 3.04
C ILE A 163 3.67 8.27 1.84
N LEU A 164 2.99 8.49 0.70
CA LEU A 164 3.61 9.06 -0.50
C LEU A 164 4.14 10.47 -0.26
N TYR A 165 3.42 11.28 0.49
CA TYR A 165 3.88 12.60 0.87
C TYR A 165 5.15 12.54 1.74
N ALA A 166 5.16 11.70 2.77
CA ALA A 166 6.31 11.50 3.64
C ALA A 166 7.52 10.93 2.88
N HIS A 167 7.30 9.98 1.96
CA HIS A 167 8.29 9.45 1.04
C HIS A 167 8.94 10.55 0.20
N GLN A 168 8.14 11.36 -0.50
CA GLN A 168 8.65 12.45 -1.33
C GLN A 168 9.44 13.47 -0.50
N LEU A 169 8.93 13.82 0.66
CA LEU A 169 9.55 14.79 1.54
C LEU A 169 10.83 14.26 2.17
N TYR A 170 10.90 12.98 2.51
CA TYR A 170 12.11 12.32 2.99
C TYR A 170 13.25 12.44 1.98
N ILE A 171 12.97 12.19 0.71
CA ILE A 171 13.95 12.30 -0.38
C ILE A 171 14.31 13.77 -0.61
N ALA A 172 13.32 14.67 -0.68
CA ALA A 172 13.54 16.10 -0.90
C ALA A 172 14.42 16.73 0.19
N GLU A 173 14.21 16.38 1.45
CA GLU A 173 15.01 16.83 2.58
C GLU A 173 16.49 16.39 2.45
N GLY A 174 16.76 15.20 1.91
CA GLY A 174 18.11 14.76 1.61
C GLY A 174 18.76 15.63 0.54
N PHE A 175 18.10 15.85 -0.59
CA PHE A 175 18.61 16.71 -1.65
C PHE A 175 18.68 18.20 -1.26
N ALA A 176 17.84 18.66 -0.34
CA ALA A 176 17.95 20.01 0.22
C ALA A 176 19.24 20.21 1.05
N GLN A 177 19.76 19.14 1.64
CA GLN A 177 21.04 19.15 2.34
C GLN A 177 22.19 19.17 1.33
N ASP A 178 22.35 18.10 0.56
CA ASP A 178 23.30 17.94 -0.55
C ASP A 178 22.93 16.75 -1.43
N VAL A 179 23.70 16.55 -2.52
CA VAL A 179 23.44 15.46 -3.48
C VAL A 179 23.72 14.09 -2.85
N GLU A 180 24.78 13.98 -2.08
CA GLU A 180 25.20 12.71 -1.46
C GLU A 180 24.16 12.23 -0.45
N ALA A 181 23.69 13.12 0.42
CA ALA A 181 22.59 12.83 1.35
C ALA A 181 21.29 12.46 0.62
N GLY A 182 20.97 13.15 -0.47
CA GLY A 182 19.81 12.83 -1.30
C GLY A 182 19.90 11.43 -1.91
N VAL A 183 21.03 11.08 -2.51
CA VAL A 183 21.26 9.74 -3.09
C VAL A 183 21.19 8.65 -2.02
N ALA A 184 21.85 8.85 -0.88
CA ALA A 184 21.81 7.88 0.23
C ALA A 184 20.36 7.63 0.73
N ARG A 185 19.52 8.67 0.78
CA ARG A 185 18.11 8.52 1.13
C ARG A 185 17.32 7.77 0.07
N VAL A 186 17.56 8.02 -1.22
CA VAL A 186 16.94 7.25 -2.31
C VAL A 186 17.33 5.77 -2.22
N GLU A 187 18.59 5.45 -1.98
CA GLU A 187 19.04 4.06 -1.84
C GLU A 187 18.39 3.34 -0.64
N THR A 188 18.30 4.02 0.51
CA THR A 188 17.63 3.50 1.71
C THR A 188 16.15 3.24 1.42
N ASP A 189 15.49 4.18 0.80
CA ASP A 189 14.09 4.13 0.44
C ASP A 189 13.79 2.99 -0.54
N LEU A 190 14.53 2.92 -1.65
CA LEU A 190 14.39 1.83 -2.63
C LEU A 190 14.64 0.46 -2.01
N THR A 191 15.57 0.35 -1.08
CA THR A 191 15.86 -0.90 -0.38
C THR A 191 14.66 -1.34 0.44
N ALA A 192 14.03 -0.42 1.18
CA ALA A 192 12.83 -0.73 1.97
C ALA A 192 11.64 -1.10 1.06
N TRP A 193 11.39 -0.34 -0.02
CA TRP A 193 10.27 -0.62 -0.93
C TRP A 193 10.41 -1.91 -1.74
N ARG A 194 11.61 -2.43 -1.93
CA ARG A 194 11.84 -3.74 -2.58
C ARG A 194 11.41 -4.92 -1.70
N THR A 195 11.20 -4.71 -0.42
CA THR A 195 10.73 -5.75 0.51
C THR A 195 9.21 -5.83 0.62
N VAL A 196 8.49 -4.86 0.05
CA VAL A 196 7.04 -4.78 -0.04
C VAL A 196 6.57 -5.47 -1.32
#